data_d1fd26ab300b62e92e489edeedc45b40
#
_entry.id   d1fd26ab300b62e92e489edeedc45b40
#
_cell.length_a   1.000
_cell.length_b   1.000
_cell.length_c   1.000
_cell.angle_alpha   90.00
_cell.angle_beta   90.00
_cell.angle_gamma   90.00
#
_symmetry.space_group_name_H-M   'P 1'
#
loop_
_entity.id
_entity.type
_entity.pdbx_description
1 polymer ?
#
loop_
_entity_poly.entity_id
_entity_poly.type
_entity_poly.pdbx_seq_one_letter_code
_entity_poly.pdbx_strand_id
1 'polypeptide(L)'
;MSASLGEIKKLRGLPEGVALYLCSFICEGAKAPLELQREVTLHLLQYALEPSSPPVLEHRPNGAPYLPAYPDLSISVSHTRGLVSILLAPSSWAVGVDVERLRPQLFRVQGKYLHEGECALLSTYVSKELTALTLLWSAKEALFKMLQPPSQSLLDFRLVGVQQEGEYRGTLLFSYGESSRGRYHLSYEIHEDYVLCYCLESR
;
A
#
# COMPACT_ATOMS: atom_id res chain seq x y z
N MET A 1 -24.49 9.76 3.93
CA MET A 1 -23.84 9.84 5.26
C MET A 1 -22.46 10.44 5.02
N SER A 2 -22.15 11.62 5.57
CA SER A 2 -20.81 12.21 5.45
C SER A 2 -19.85 11.48 6.37
N ALA A 3 -18.65 11.17 5.89
CA ALA A 3 -17.59 10.60 6.70
C ALA A 3 -17.25 11.55 7.87
N SER A 4 -17.17 11.03 9.07
CA SER A 4 -16.41 11.72 10.13
C SER A 4 -14.94 11.43 9.86
N LEU A 5 -14.27 12.42 9.24
CA LEU A 5 -12.85 12.33 8.90
C LEU A 5 -12.02 12.51 10.17
N GLY A 6 -11.00 11.67 10.31
CA GLY A 6 -9.99 11.79 11.35
C GLY A 6 -8.77 12.57 10.88
N GLU A 7 -7.66 12.33 11.55
CA GLU A 7 -6.39 13.00 11.26
C GLU A 7 -5.82 12.57 9.90
N ILE A 8 -5.30 13.54 9.13
CA ILE A 8 -4.46 13.28 7.97
C ILE A 8 -3.00 13.29 8.42
N LYS A 9 -2.31 12.17 8.19
CA LYS A 9 -0.88 12.02 8.44
C LYS A 9 -0.13 12.05 7.13
N LYS A 10 0.93 12.88 7.05
CA LYS A 10 1.89 12.87 5.95
C LYS A 10 3.15 12.14 6.41
N LEU A 11 3.56 11.10 5.67
CA LEU A 11 4.80 10.38 5.95
C LEU A 11 6.00 11.28 5.64
N ARG A 12 7.02 11.22 6.50
CA ARG A 12 8.28 11.99 6.35
C ARG A 12 9.40 11.09 5.84
N GLY A 13 10.46 11.72 5.30
CA GLY A 13 11.66 10.99 4.87
C GLY A 13 11.55 10.34 3.49
N LEU A 14 10.53 10.68 2.71
CA LEU A 14 10.40 10.26 1.32
C LEU A 14 11.29 11.11 0.40
N PRO A 15 11.66 10.60 -0.80
CA PRO A 15 12.38 11.38 -1.81
C PRO A 15 11.66 12.67 -2.20
N GLU A 16 12.41 13.62 -2.75
CA GLU A 16 11.84 14.88 -3.25
C GLU A 16 10.76 14.62 -4.30
N GLY A 17 9.67 15.36 -4.22
CA GLY A 17 8.50 15.20 -5.10
C GLY A 17 7.60 13.99 -4.77
N VAL A 18 7.98 13.16 -3.80
CA VAL A 18 7.17 12.01 -3.34
C VAL A 18 6.42 12.37 -2.07
N ALA A 19 5.13 12.05 -2.01
CA ALA A 19 4.30 12.29 -0.84
C ALA A 19 3.35 11.10 -0.59
N LEU A 20 3.35 10.60 0.64
CA LEU A 20 2.42 9.60 1.12
C LEU A 20 1.57 10.19 2.23
N TYR A 21 0.26 10.06 2.08
CA TYR A 21 -0.72 10.50 3.05
C TYR A 21 -1.58 9.32 3.51
N LEU A 22 -1.96 9.35 4.78
CA LEU A 22 -2.89 8.42 5.40
C LEU A 22 -3.98 9.21 6.10
N CYS A 23 -5.25 8.86 5.87
CA CYS A 23 -6.39 9.43 6.56
C CYS A 23 -7.15 8.33 7.29
N SER A 24 -7.44 8.55 8.57
CA SER A 24 -8.40 7.75 9.32
C SER A 24 -9.81 8.30 9.13
N PHE A 25 -10.82 7.42 9.19
CA PHE A 25 -12.23 7.82 9.15
C PHE A 25 -13.11 6.84 9.93
N ILE A 26 -14.21 7.32 10.44
CA ILE A 26 -15.17 6.48 11.16
C ILE A 26 -16.11 5.83 10.14
N CYS A 27 -16.21 4.50 10.18
CA CYS A 27 -17.21 3.75 9.43
C CYS A 27 -17.90 2.74 10.34
N GLU A 28 -19.21 2.67 10.23
CA GLU A 28 -20.01 1.64 10.89
C GLU A 28 -19.93 0.32 10.11
N GLY A 29 -20.01 -0.82 10.83
CA GLY A 29 -20.00 -2.14 10.22
C GLY A 29 -18.62 -2.73 9.96
N ALA A 30 -18.59 -3.94 9.39
CA ALA A 30 -17.37 -4.73 9.17
C ALA A 30 -16.57 -4.28 7.95
N LYS A 31 -17.19 -3.58 7.00
CA LYS A 31 -16.57 -3.10 5.75
C LYS A 31 -17.06 -1.68 5.48
N ALA A 32 -16.15 -0.80 5.13
CA ALA A 32 -16.51 0.55 4.71
C ALA A 32 -17.23 0.52 3.35
N PRO A 33 -18.34 1.27 3.17
CA PRO A 33 -18.97 1.43 1.86
C PRO A 33 -17.99 2.00 0.82
N LEU A 34 -18.10 1.56 -0.43
CA LEU A 34 -17.23 2.02 -1.51
C LEU A 34 -17.31 3.53 -1.74
N GLU A 35 -18.52 4.08 -1.64
CA GLU A 35 -18.76 5.53 -1.77
C GLU A 35 -18.00 6.31 -0.70
N LEU A 36 -18.00 5.85 0.54
CA LEU A 36 -17.28 6.46 1.63
C LEU A 36 -15.75 6.42 1.43
N GLN A 37 -15.23 5.28 0.93
CA GLN A 37 -13.81 5.16 0.59
C GLN A 37 -13.41 6.15 -0.51
N ARG A 38 -14.26 6.33 -1.53
CA ARG A 38 -14.04 7.30 -2.60
C ARG A 38 -14.08 8.74 -2.08
N GLU A 39 -15.05 9.08 -1.25
CA GLU A 39 -15.15 10.38 -0.59
C GLU A 39 -13.88 10.73 0.18
N VAL A 40 -13.38 9.80 1.02
CA VAL A 40 -12.15 9.99 1.79
C VAL A 40 -10.93 10.09 0.88
N THR A 41 -10.87 9.31 -0.20
CA THR A 41 -9.77 9.39 -1.18
C THR A 41 -9.73 10.75 -1.86
N LEU A 42 -10.90 11.27 -2.29
CA LEU A 42 -10.98 12.60 -2.91
C LEU A 42 -10.63 13.70 -1.90
N HIS A 43 -11.02 13.57 -0.64
CA HIS A 43 -10.63 14.49 0.42
C HIS A 43 -9.10 14.51 0.63
N LEU A 44 -8.45 13.34 0.65
CA LEU A 44 -6.99 13.26 0.71
C LEU A 44 -6.31 13.93 -0.50
N LEU A 45 -6.84 13.72 -1.69
CA LEU A 45 -6.34 14.36 -2.92
C LEU A 45 -6.53 15.88 -2.88
N GLN A 46 -7.67 16.35 -2.38
CA GLN A 46 -7.93 17.77 -2.17
C GLN A 46 -6.90 18.38 -1.23
N TYR A 47 -6.61 17.70 -0.12
CA TYR A 47 -5.61 18.13 0.85
C TYR A 47 -4.18 18.10 0.28
N ALA A 48 -3.83 17.06 -0.48
CA ALA A 48 -2.47 16.84 -0.97
C ALA A 48 -2.08 17.75 -2.13
N LEU A 49 -3.03 18.08 -3.00
CA LEU A 49 -2.80 18.82 -4.24
C LEU A 49 -3.23 20.29 -4.17
N GLU A 50 -4.01 20.67 -3.15
CA GLU A 50 -4.58 22.03 -3.00
C GLU A 50 -5.16 22.59 -4.30
N PRO A 51 -5.96 21.79 -5.05
CA PRO A 51 -6.42 22.18 -6.38
C PRO A 51 -7.47 23.28 -6.31
N SER A 52 -7.56 24.08 -7.38
CA SER A 52 -8.59 25.12 -7.53
C SER A 52 -10.01 24.58 -7.76
N SER A 53 -10.13 23.30 -8.13
CA SER A 53 -11.39 22.56 -8.31
C SER A 53 -11.26 21.15 -7.73
N PRO A 54 -12.38 20.47 -7.37
CA PRO A 54 -12.31 19.11 -6.83
C PRO A 54 -11.53 18.17 -7.76
N PRO A 55 -10.59 17.38 -7.23
CA PRO A 55 -9.80 16.46 -8.02
C PRO A 55 -10.66 15.33 -8.59
N VAL A 56 -10.36 14.92 -9.82
CA VAL A 56 -10.99 13.77 -10.47
C VAL A 56 -10.01 12.61 -10.46
N LEU A 57 -10.42 11.47 -9.90
CA LEU A 57 -9.68 10.22 -9.91
C LEU A 57 -10.37 9.24 -10.88
N GLU A 58 -9.64 8.82 -11.88
CA GLU A 58 -10.08 7.83 -12.86
C GLU A 58 -9.25 6.55 -12.78
N HIS A 59 -9.70 5.50 -13.48
CA HIS A 59 -9.02 4.21 -13.53
C HIS A 59 -8.78 3.80 -14.97
N ARG A 60 -7.58 3.30 -15.23
CA ARG A 60 -7.21 2.68 -16.51
C ARG A 60 -7.92 1.33 -16.68
N PRO A 61 -7.96 0.74 -17.89
CA PRO A 61 -8.58 -0.58 -18.11
C PRO A 61 -8.03 -1.72 -17.20
N ASN A 62 -6.78 -1.60 -16.75
CA ASN A 62 -6.15 -2.53 -15.81
C ASN A 62 -6.45 -2.23 -14.34
N GLY A 63 -7.31 -1.24 -14.05
CA GLY A 63 -7.69 -0.84 -12.70
C GLY A 63 -6.74 0.16 -12.02
N ALA A 64 -5.60 0.52 -12.63
CA ALA A 64 -4.66 1.47 -12.05
C ALA A 64 -5.26 2.88 -11.99
N PRO A 65 -5.19 3.57 -10.84
CA PRO A 65 -5.70 4.94 -10.71
C PRO A 65 -4.82 5.94 -11.46
N TYR A 66 -5.42 7.02 -11.94
CA TYR A 66 -4.71 8.16 -12.50
C TYR A 66 -5.51 9.46 -12.33
N LEU A 67 -4.82 10.59 -12.42
CA LEU A 67 -5.37 11.94 -12.28
C LEU A 67 -5.32 12.64 -13.64
N PRO A 68 -6.45 12.79 -14.34
CA PRO A 68 -6.46 13.41 -15.70
C PRO A 68 -5.88 14.83 -15.72
N ALA A 69 -6.13 15.62 -14.66
CA ALA A 69 -5.63 16.99 -14.54
C ALA A 69 -4.13 17.08 -14.14
N TYR A 70 -3.50 15.95 -13.78
CA TYR A 70 -2.11 15.90 -13.31
C TYR A 70 -1.34 14.77 -14.03
N PRO A 71 -1.13 14.84 -15.34
CA PRO A 71 -0.49 13.78 -16.14
C PRO A 71 0.96 13.52 -15.73
N ASP A 72 1.61 14.50 -15.09
CA ASP A 72 2.98 14.41 -14.59
C ASP A 72 3.09 13.75 -13.22
N LEU A 73 1.97 13.25 -12.65
CA LEU A 73 1.96 12.51 -11.39
C LEU A 73 1.59 11.04 -11.60
N SER A 74 2.34 10.18 -10.92
CA SER A 74 1.97 8.80 -10.63
C SER A 74 1.22 8.75 -9.29
N ILE A 75 0.19 7.90 -9.21
CA ILE A 75 -0.61 7.72 -8.00
C ILE A 75 -0.82 6.25 -7.70
N SER A 76 -0.77 5.90 -6.43
CA SER A 76 -1.28 4.62 -5.90
C SER A 76 -2.23 4.90 -4.74
N VAL A 77 -3.30 4.12 -4.64
CA VAL A 77 -4.34 4.26 -3.61
C VAL A 77 -4.54 2.93 -2.92
N SER A 78 -4.69 2.95 -1.61
CA SER A 78 -5.14 1.80 -0.84
C SER A 78 -6.14 2.22 0.22
N HIS A 79 -7.05 1.32 0.53
CA HIS A 79 -8.05 1.52 1.56
C HIS A 79 -8.36 0.21 2.27
N THR A 80 -8.51 0.31 3.57
CA THR A 80 -9.06 -0.74 4.43
C THR A 80 -10.13 -0.13 5.34
N ARG A 81 -10.72 -0.91 6.22
CA ARG A 81 -11.75 -0.39 7.13
C ARG A 81 -11.20 0.78 7.97
N GLY A 82 -11.77 1.97 7.78
CA GLY A 82 -11.44 3.18 8.54
C GLY A 82 -10.09 3.81 8.20
N LEU A 83 -9.42 3.39 7.12
CA LEU A 83 -8.17 3.97 6.64
C LEU A 83 -8.15 4.08 5.13
N VAL A 84 -7.63 5.19 4.62
CA VAL A 84 -7.26 5.39 3.20
C VAL A 84 -5.84 5.92 3.15
N SER A 85 -5.04 5.40 2.23
CA SER A 85 -3.71 5.93 1.91
C SER A 85 -3.60 6.28 0.44
N ILE A 86 -2.87 7.37 0.14
CA ILE A 86 -2.48 7.76 -1.21
C ILE A 86 -0.97 7.98 -1.25
N LEU A 87 -0.35 7.52 -2.32
CA LEU A 87 1.06 7.77 -2.62
C LEU A 87 1.14 8.50 -3.97
N LEU A 88 1.73 9.68 -3.95
CA LEU A 88 1.92 10.55 -5.11
C LEU A 88 3.42 10.70 -5.39
N ALA A 89 3.81 10.66 -6.66
CA ALA A 89 5.18 10.88 -7.10
C ALA A 89 5.20 11.48 -8.51
N PRO A 90 6.32 12.04 -8.98
CA PRO A 90 6.49 12.38 -10.39
C PRO A 90 6.24 11.17 -11.30
N SER A 91 5.72 11.38 -12.51
CA SER A 91 5.38 10.30 -13.46
C SER A 91 6.57 9.43 -13.90
N SER A 92 7.79 9.90 -13.67
CA SER A 92 9.04 9.11 -13.81
C SER A 92 9.20 8.00 -12.78
N TRP A 93 8.31 7.91 -11.78
CA TRP A 93 8.32 6.85 -10.79
C TRP A 93 7.13 5.91 -10.97
N ALA A 94 7.38 4.61 -10.85
CA ALA A 94 6.36 3.63 -10.55
C ALA A 94 6.14 3.60 -9.04
N VAL A 95 4.88 3.53 -8.59
CA VAL A 95 4.53 3.65 -7.17
C VAL A 95 3.49 2.60 -6.76
N GLY A 96 3.64 2.07 -5.56
CA GLY A 96 2.67 1.18 -4.96
C GLY A 96 2.53 1.44 -3.47
N VAL A 97 1.30 1.53 -2.97
CA VAL A 97 0.99 1.64 -1.56
C VAL A 97 -0.11 0.66 -1.17
N ASP A 98 0.04 0.07 -0.01
CA ASP A 98 -1.03 -0.71 0.61
C ASP A 98 -1.10 -0.46 2.11
N VAL A 99 -2.32 -0.31 2.62
CA VAL A 99 -2.64 -0.22 4.05
C VAL A 99 -3.63 -1.33 4.40
N GLU A 100 -3.30 -2.15 5.39
CA GLU A 100 -4.15 -3.30 5.74
C GLU A 100 -4.29 -3.45 7.25
N ARG A 101 -5.53 -3.62 7.72
CA ARG A 101 -5.82 -3.95 9.11
C ARG A 101 -5.39 -5.36 9.45
N LEU A 102 -4.96 -5.57 10.70
CA LEU A 102 -4.71 -6.92 11.22
C LEU A 102 -6.03 -7.69 11.28
N ARG A 103 -6.18 -8.69 10.41
CA ARG A 103 -7.43 -9.47 10.31
C ARG A 103 -7.17 -10.98 10.21
N PRO A 104 -7.77 -11.80 11.06
CA PRO A 104 -7.57 -13.25 11.08
C PRO A 104 -7.96 -13.97 9.78
N GLN A 105 -8.75 -13.33 8.91
CA GLN A 105 -9.13 -13.91 7.62
C GLN A 105 -7.92 -14.23 6.72
N LEU A 106 -6.78 -13.56 6.92
CA LEU A 106 -5.54 -13.80 6.16
C LEU A 106 -4.99 -15.21 6.36
N PHE A 107 -5.23 -15.85 7.53
CA PHE A 107 -4.89 -17.25 7.75
C PHE A 107 -5.58 -18.21 6.76
N ARG A 108 -6.80 -17.88 6.32
CA ARG A 108 -7.57 -18.74 5.40
C ARG A 108 -7.12 -18.64 3.95
N VAL A 109 -6.47 -17.54 3.58
CA VAL A 109 -6.09 -17.26 2.19
C VAL A 109 -4.58 -17.28 1.97
N GLN A 110 -3.79 -17.68 2.97
CA GLN A 110 -2.34 -17.67 2.91
C GLN A 110 -1.77 -18.44 1.69
N GLY A 111 -2.38 -19.53 1.26
CA GLY A 111 -1.96 -20.25 0.06
C GLY A 111 -2.07 -19.46 -1.25
N LYS A 112 -2.72 -18.27 -1.26
CA LYS A 112 -2.83 -17.41 -2.43
C LYS A 112 -1.68 -16.41 -2.57
N TYR A 113 -0.88 -16.22 -1.51
CA TYR A 113 0.16 -15.20 -1.50
C TYR A 113 1.46 -15.61 -0.80
N LEU A 114 1.47 -16.67 0.02
CA LEU A 114 2.66 -17.09 0.75
C LEU A 114 3.43 -18.19 0.02
N HIS A 115 4.76 -18.05 0.03
CA HIS A 115 5.69 -19.13 -0.23
C HIS A 115 6.17 -19.76 1.08
N GLU A 116 6.61 -21.02 0.98
CA GLU A 116 7.25 -21.71 2.08
C GLU A 116 8.48 -20.92 2.58
N GLY A 117 8.62 -20.78 3.89
CA GLY A 117 9.73 -20.10 4.54
C GLY A 117 9.59 -18.58 4.70
N GLU A 118 8.67 -17.89 3.99
CA GLU A 118 8.54 -16.43 4.10
C GLU A 118 8.15 -15.97 5.51
N CYS A 119 7.19 -16.66 6.15
CA CYS A 119 6.83 -16.36 7.53
C CYS A 119 7.98 -16.62 8.49
N ALA A 120 8.75 -17.70 8.30
CA ALA A 120 9.90 -18.01 9.14
C ALA A 120 10.99 -16.94 9.02
N LEU A 121 11.27 -16.45 7.80
CA LEU A 121 12.20 -15.35 7.58
C LEU A 121 11.76 -14.08 8.29
N LEU A 122 10.46 -13.76 8.25
CA LEU A 122 9.92 -12.54 8.87
C LEU A 122 9.76 -12.67 10.40
N SER A 123 9.53 -13.89 10.94
CA SER A 123 9.32 -14.12 12.36
C SER A 123 10.50 -13.74 13.26
N THR A 124 11.71 -13.65 12.68
CA THR A 124 12.89 -13.14 13.38
C THR A 124 12.75 -11.64 13.73
N TYR A 125 11.94 -10.91 12.99
CA TYR A 125 11.75 -9.45 13.11
C TYR A 125 10.35 -9.07 13.62
N VAL A 126 9.35 -9.89 13.35
CA VAL A 126 7.95 -9.66 13.70
C VAL A 126 7.42 -10.84 14.50
N SER A 127 7.29 -10.67 15.81
CA SER A 127 6.95 -11.76 16.73
C SER A 127 5.52 -12.29 16.64
N LYS A 128 4.57 -11.43 16.20
CA LYS A 128 3.15 -11.80 16.07
C LYS A 128 2.87 -12.35 14.66
N GLU A 129 2.46 -13.61 14.57
CA GLU A 129 2.16 -14.28 13.30
C GLU A 129 1.13 -13.53 12.45
N LEU A 130 0.03 -13.04 13.04
CA LEU A 130 -0.97 -12.26 12.32
C LEU A 130 -0.38 -10.99 11.71
N THR A 131 0.52 -10.31 12.42
CA THR A 131 1.21 -9.12 11.91
C THR A 131 2.13 -9.48 10.75
N ALA A 132 2.88 -10.59 10.86
CA ALA A 132 3.74 -11.08 9.78
C ALA A 132 2.94 -11.44 8.52
N LEU A 133 1.82 -12.15 8.67
CA LEU A 133 0.90 -12.48 7.57
C LEU A 133 0.32 -11.23 6.91
N THR A 134 -0.11 -10.25 7.72
CA THR A 134 -0.67 -9.00 7.20
C THR A 134 0.39 -8.19 6.47
N LEU A 135 1.62 -8.15 7.01
CA LEU A 135 2.74 -7.45 6.39
C LEU A 135 3.11 -8.07 5.04
N LEU A 136 3.17 -9.40 4.93
CA LEU A 136 3.46 -10.10 3.67
C LEU A 136 2.35 -9.87 2.63
N TRP A 137 1.09 -9.91 3.05
CA TRP A 137 -0.05 -9.60 2.18
C TRP A 137 0.06 -8.17 1.64
N SER A 138 0.13 -7.19 2.54
CA SER A 138 0.17 -5.76 2.20
C SER A 138 1.39 -5.41 1.34
N ALA A 139 2.55 -5.99 1.64
CA ALA A 139 3.77 -5.79 0.85
C ALA A 139 3.61 -6.28 -0.60
N LYS A 140 3.04 -7.47 -0.78
CA LYS A 140 2.82 -8.03 -2.13
C LYS A 140 1.72 -7.28 -2.89
N GLU A 141 0.69 -6.78 -2.22
CA GLU A 141 -0.33 -5.89 -2.81
C GLU A 141 0.28 -4.54 -3.25
N ALA A 142 1.18 -3.96 -2.47
CA ALA A 142 1.88 -2.73 -2.86
C ALA A 142 2.76 -2.96 -4.10
N LEU A 143 3.53 -4.05 -4.14
CA LEU A 143 4.32 -4.44 -5.31
C LEU A 143 3.45 -4.71 -6.53
N PHE A 144 2.33 -5.39 -6.34
CA PHE A 144 1.36 -5.67 -7.41
C PHE A 144 0.83 -4.37 -8.03
N LYS A 145 0.46 -3.38 -7.19
CA LYS A 145 0.00 -2.06 -7.65
C LYS A 145 1.09 -1.31 -8.41
N MET A 146 2.35 -1.39 -7.98
CA MET A 146 3.48 -0.74 -8.65
C MET A 146 3.82 -1.40 -9.98
N LEU A 147 3.91 -2.73 -10.04
CA LEU A 147 4.42 -3.46 -11.19
C LEU A 147 3.33 -3.86 -12.19
N GLN A 148 2.07 -3.99 -11.73
CA GLN A 148 0.92 -4.39 -12.55
C GLN A 148 1.21 -5.65 -13.40
N PRO A 149 1.61 -6.76 -12.78
CA PRO A 149 2.05 -7.94 -13.49
C PRO A 149 0.93 -8.58 -14.31
N PRO A 150 1.20 -9.13 -15.49
CA PRO A 150 0.18 -9.74 -16.35
C PRO A 150 -0.45 -11.00 -15.74
N SER A 151 0.28 -11.73 -14.91
CA SER A 151 -0.18 -12.96 -14.22
C SER A 151 -1.26 -12.72 -13.17
N GLN A 152 -1.33 -11.51 -12.62
CA GLN A 152 -2.21 -11.13 -11.52
C GLN A 152 -2.10 -12.03 -10.27
N SER A 153 -0.93 -12.62 -10.03
CA SER A 153 -0.66 -13.50 -8.89
C SER A 153 0.29 -12.85 -7.88
N LEU A 154 -0.08 -12.84 -6.60
CA LEU A 154 0.80 -12.40 -5.52
C LEU A 154 1.92 -13.43 -5.24
N LEU A 155 1.77 -14.66 -5.72
CA LEU A 155 2.82 -15.69 -5.64
C LEU A 155 4.01 -15.42 -6.57
N ASP A 156 3.89 -14.49 -7.52
CA ASP A 156 5.04 -14.07 -8.33
C ASP A 156 6.09 -13.29 -7.53
N PHE A 157 5.71 -12.77 -6.37
CA PHE A 157 6.58 -12.05 -5.47
C PHE A 157 7.08 -12.97 -4.35
N ARG A 158 8.40 -13.11 -4.21
CA ARG A 158 9.00 -13.89 -3.13
C ARG A 158 9.83 -13.00 -2.23
N LEU A 159 9.57 -13.03 -0.92
CA LEU A 159 10.41 -12.37 0.08
C LEU A 159 11.78 -13.06 0.12
N VAL A 160 12.86 -12.30 -0.07
CA VAL A 160 14.25 -12.80 -0.08
C VAL A 160 15.14 -12.13 0.95
N GLY A 161 14.69 -11.07 1.60
CA GLY A 161 15.43 -10.38 2.64
C GLY A 161 14.58 -9.43 3.46
N VAL A 162 15.04 -9.14 4.67
CA VAL A 162 14.44 -8.18 5.61
C VAL A 162 15.56 -7.33 6.18
N GLN A 163 15.37 -6.02 6.19
CA GLN A 163 16.23 -5.07 6.86
C GLN A 163 15.39 -4.27 7.84
N GLN A 164 15.64 -4.45 9.13
CA GLN A 164 14.96 -3.71 10.18
C GLN A 164 15.66 -2.37 10.41
N GLU A 165 14.89 -1.29 10.46
CA GLU A 165 15.37 0.08 10.71
C GLU A 165 14.88 0.61 12.06
N GLY A 166 14.08 -0.16 12.77
CA GLY A 166 13.49 0.13 14.08
C GLY A 166 12.53 -0.98 14.47
N GLU A 167 11.91 -0.89 15.64
CA GLU A 167 11.01 -1.93 16.15
C GLU A 167 9.79 -2.17 15.24
N TYR A 168 9.30 -1.10 14.62
CA TYR A 168 8.03 -1.12 13.86
C TYR A 168 8.18 -0.68 12.41
N ARG A 169 9.40 -0.59 11.87
CA ARG A 169 9.66 -0.17 10.50
C ARG A 169 10.92 -0.82 9.93
N GLY A 170 10.97 -0.88 8.62
CA GLY A 170 12.12 -1.41 7.89
C GLY A 170 11.84 -1.54 6.41
N THR A 171 12.70 -2.32 5.77
CA THR A 171 12.62 -2.61 4.33
C THR A 171 12.54 -4.11 4.11
N LEU A 172 11.63 -4.54 3.24
CA LEU A 172 11.55 -5.91 2.72
C LEU A 172 12.13 -5.94 1.32
N LEU A 173 12.88 -6.99 1.01
CA LEU A 173 13.44 -7.24 -0.31
C LEU A 173 12.68 -8.40 -0.95
N PHE A 174 12.07 -8.14 -2.11
CA PHE A 174 11.37 -9.15 -2.90
C PHE A 174 12.09 -9.43 -4.22
N SER A 175 12.01 -10.67 -4.69
CA SER A 175 12.23 -11.03 -6.08
C SER A 175 10.89 -11.16 -6.80
N TYR A 176 10.90 -10.94 -8.13
CA TYR A 176 9.74 -11.10 -8.99
C TYR A 176 10.01 -12.14 -10.07
N GLY A 177 9.09 -13.10 -10.23
CA GLY A 177 9.15 -14.17 -11.22
C GLY A 177 10.24 -15.21 -10.93
N GLU A 178 10.32 -16.24 -11.78
CA GLU A 178 11.25 -17.37 -11.63
C GLU A 178 12.72 -16.99 -11.84
N SER A 179 12.99 -15.97 -12.65
CA SER A 179 14.35 -15.60 -13.04
C SER A 179 15.12 -14.75 -12.02
N SER A 180 14.47 -14.34 -10.92
CA SER A 180 15.03 -13.48 -9.86
C SER A 180 15.75 -12.20 -10.38
N ARG A 181 15.42 -11.77 -11.60
CA ARG A 181 16.09 -10.63 -12.25
C ARG A 181 15.66 -9.27 -11.71
N GLY A 182 14.48 -9.17 -11.13
CA GLY A 182 14.01 -7.95 -10.46
C GLY A 182 14.11 -8.12 -8.95
N ARG A 183 14.84 -7.21 -8.28
CA ARG A 183 14.82 -7.08 -6.83
C ARG A 183 14.16 -5.75 -6.48
N TYR A 184 13.14 -5.80 -5.65
CA TYR A 184 12.33 -4.66 -5.29
C TYR A 184 12.40 -4.41 -3.80
N HIS A 185 12.75 -3.19 -3.43
CA HIS A 185 12.73 -2.72 -2.06
C HIS A 185 11.36 -2.14 -1.74
N LEU A 186 10.83 -2.55 -0.60
CA LEU A 186 9.54 -2.10 -0.11
C LEU A 186 9.70 -1.67 1.34
N SER A 187 9.33 -0.44 1.63
CA SER A 187 9.32 0.08 2.99
C SER A 187 8.03 -0.29 3.70
N TYR A 188 8.12 -0.53 5.01
CA TYR A 188 6.96 -0.84 5.84
C TYR A 188 6.96 -0.10 7.17
N GLU A 189 5.76 0.13 7.68
CA GLU A 189 5.50 0.53 9.06
C GLU A 189 4.43 -0.40 9.67
N ILE A 190 4.69 -0.83 10.91
CA ILE A 190 3.77 -1.63 11.71
C ILE A 190 3.16 -0.72 12.78
N HIS A 191 1.85 -0.66 12.81
CA HIS A 191 1.07 0.03 13.83
C HIS A 191 0.31 -0.98 14.69
N GLU A 192 -0.36 -0.52 15.74
CA GLU A 192 -1.05 -1.38 16.70
C GLU A 192 -2.06 -2.33 16.05
N ASP A 193 -2.82 -1.85 15.06
CA ASP A 193 -3.93 -2.55 14.44
C ASP A 193 -3.91 -2.57 12.90
N TYR A 194 -2.87 -2.02 12.27
CA TYR A 194 -2.67 -2.05 10.82
C TYR A 194 -1.18 -2.05 10.44
N VAL A 195 -0.92 -2.38 9.19
CA VAL A 195 0.39 -2.19 8.55
C VAL A 195 0.26 -1.25 7.36
N LEU A 196 1.32 -0.50 7.06
CA LEU A 196 1.45 0.33 5.88
C LEU A 196 2.68 -0.12 5.11
N CYS A 197 2.51 -0.42 3.82
CA CYS A 197 3.57 -0.84 2.91
C CYS A 197 3.61 0.08 1.69
N TYR A 198 4.81 0.46 1.25
CA TYR A 198 4.94 1.28 0.04
C TYR A 198 6.27 1.01 -0.68
N CYS A 199 6.24 1.13 -1.98
CA CYS A 199 7.40 0.95 -2.84
C CYS A 199 7.42 1.99 -3.96
N LEU A 200 8.63 2.30 -4.41
CA LEU A 200 8.95 3.30 -5.41
C LEU A 200 10.04 2.75 -6.31
N GLU A 201 9.91 2.90 -7.62
CA GLU A 201 10.94 2.56 -8.59
C GLU A 201 11.03 3.63 -9.67
N SER A 202 12.22 4.12 -9.95
CA SER A 202 12.47 5.04 -11.06
C SER A 202 12.31 4.30 -12.39
N ARG A 203 11.53 4.86 -13.31
CA ARG A 203 11.31 4.34 -14.66
C ARG A 203 12.43 4.77 -15.61
#